data_c018b7d2d353747d35b9e9a0ed7680a6
#
_entry.id   c018b7d2d353747d35b9e9a0ed7680a6
#
_cell.length_a   1.000
_cell.length_b   1.000
_cell.length_c   1.000
_cell.angle_alpha   90.00
_cell.angle_beta   90.00
_cell.angle_gamma   90.00
#
_symmetry.space_group_name_H-M   'P 1'
#
loop_
_entity.id
_entity.type
_entity.pdbx_description
1 polymer ?
#
loop_
_entity_poly.entity_id
_entity_poly.type
_entity_poly.pdbx_seq_one_letter_code
_entity_poly.pdbx_strand_id
1 'polypeptide(L)'
;TQDLLVRVSQAYFDVLAAQDTLTFVQAQKTAVSEQLASAKRNFEVGTSTVTDSREAQARYDLVIAQEIAAENDLRVKKLALDQLVGVTNAQPVPLAQPVPLPRIEPANVDYWVETARAQQPGVRQAAIALDIARLETQKAETGHRPTVDLQAGYNITRNPNGTLTAPGVNSRTNVASIGVALNLPLFAGFAVQNRVKETLALETKAEADLETARRNVAQATRSAFFGVQSGQGQVQALEAAEASSQTALDANKLGYQVGVRINIDVLNAQSQLYQTKRDLAQARYNVLLGTLKLRQAAGTLGLEDVQRINSLLAPAKQP
;
A
#
# COMPACT_ATOMS: atom_id res chain seq x y z
N THR A 1 -6.55 9.80 -1.46
CA THR A 1 -7.62 8.79 -1.70
C THR A 1 -7.02 7.47 -2.18
N GLN A 2 -6.16 7.45 -3.24
CA GLN A 2 -5.58 6.22 -3.80
C GLN A 2 -4.75 5.41 -2.77
N ASP A 3 -3.94 6.08 -1.96
CA ASP A 3 -3.18 5.43 -0.89
C ASP A 3 -4.08 4.72 0.14
N LEU A 4 -5.19 5.37 0.52
CA LEU A 4 -6.17 4.76 1.42
C LEU A 4 -6.77 3.49 0.83
N LEU A 5 -7.15 3.49 -0.46
CA LEU A 5 -7.71 2.32 -1.14
C LEU A 5 -6.72 1.15 -1.10
N VAL A 6 -5.44 1.39 -1.41
CA VAL A 6 -4.41 0.33 -1.36
C VAL A 6 -4.16 -0.16 0.06
N ARG A 7 -4.10 0.74 1.05
CA ARG A 7 -3.88 0.36 2.46
C ARG A 7 -5.03 -0.47 3.01
N VAL A 8 -6.28 -0.09 2.73
CA VAL A 8 -7.46 -0.86 3.17
C VAL A 8 -7.48 -2.23 2.47
N SER A 9 -7.22 -2.28 1.15
CA SER A 9 -7.14 -3.55 0.42
C SER A 9 -6.03 -4.45 0.93
N GLN A 10 -4.85 -3.88 1.27
CA GLN A 10 -3.74 -4.62 1.87
C GLN A 10 -4.15 -5.24 3.21
N ALA A 11 -4.72 -4.44 4.12
CA ALA A 11 -5.17 -4.92 5.43
C ALA A 11 -6.26 -6.01 5.30
N TYR A 12 -7.17 -5.85 4.34
CA TYR A 12 -8.21 -6.82 4.03
C TYR A 12 -7.62 -8.17 3.59
N PHE A 13 -6.70 -8.15 2.61
CA PHE A 13 -6.04 -9.36 2.13
C PHE A 13 -5.09 -9.98 3.16
N ASP A 14 -4.46 -9.17 4.00
CA ASP A 14 -3.64 -9.67 5.11
C ASP A 14 -4.48 -10.49 6.11
N VAL A 15 -5.72 -10.06 6.40
CA VAL A 15 -6.64 -10.85 7.24
C VAL A 15 -7.05 -12.14 6.55
N LEU A 16 -7.38 -12.11 5.25
CA LEU A 16 -7.74 -13.31 4.50
C LEU A 16 -6.59 -14.31 4.43
N ALA A 17 -5.37 -13.85 4.17
CA ALA A 17 -4.18 -14.70 4.14
C ALA A 17 -3.90 -15.35 5.50
N ALA A 18 -4.07 -14.61 6.60
CA ALA A 18 -3.94 -15.15 7.95
C ALA A 18 -5.05 -16.17 8.26
N GLN A 19 -6.28 -15.94 7.80
CA GLN A 19 -7.40 -16.87 7.95
C GLN A 19 -7.18 -18.18 7.17
N ASP A 20 -6.72 -18.08 5.92
CA ASP A 20 -6.36 -19.25 5.12
C ASP A 20 -5.20 -20.03 5.77
N THR A 21 -4.19 -19.30 6.26
CA THR A 21 -3.06 -19.91 6.99
C THR A 21 -3.53 -20.70 8.19
N LEU A 22 -4.41 -20.14 9.03
CA LEU A 22 -4.97 -20.83 10.18
C LEU A 22 -5.78 -22.07 9.75
N THR A 23 -6.60 -21.96 8.71
CA THR A 23 -7.41 -23.08 8.16
C THR A 23 -6.48 -24.21 7.69
N PHE A 24 -5.40 -23.90 6.99
CA PHE A 24 -4.44 -24.91 6.50
C PHE A 24 -3.64 -25.55 7.65
N VAL A 25 -3.26 -24.78 8.68
CA VAL A 25 -2.58 -25.32 9.87
C VAL A 25 -3.49 -26.24 10.65
N GLN A 26 -4.79 -25.90 10.81
CA GLN A 26 -5.78 -26.76 11.44
C GLN A 26 -6.01 -28.07 10.67
N ALA A 27 -6.11 -27.99 9.34
CA ALA A 27 -6.21 -29.18 8.51
C ALA A 27 -4.92 -30.03 8.59
N GLN A 28 -3.74 -29.40 8.62
CA GLN A 28 -2.47 -30.09 8.84
C GLN A 28 -2.43 -30.78 10.23
N LYS A 29 -2.88 -30.09 11.28
CA LYS A 29 -2.96 -30.67 12.64
C LYS A 29 -3.82 -31.93 12.68
N THR A 30 -4.99 -31.89 12.04
CA THR A 30 -5.88 -33.05 11.92
C THR A 30 -5.18 -34.20 11.21
N ALA A 31 -4.56 -33.96 10.05
CA ALA A 31 -3.84 -34.98 9.29
C ALA A 31 -2.65 -35.58 10.06
N VAL A 32 -1.87 -34.75 10.77
CA VAL A 32 -0.73 -35.23 11.60
C VAL A 32 -1.24 -35.98 12.84
N SER A 33 -2.36 -35.58 13.42
CA SER A 33 -3.01 -36.30 14.54
C SER A 33 -3.44 -37.73 14.15
N GLU A 34 -4.03 -37.88 12.96
CA GLU A 34 -4.39 -39.18 12.42
C GLU A 34 -3.15 -40.07 12.17
N GLN A 35 -2.08 -39.47 11.63
CA GLN A 35 -0.83 -40.17 11.39
C GLN A 35 -0.14 -40.60 12.71
N LEU A 36 -0.17 -39.73 13.75
CA LEU A 36 0.30 -40.07 15.09
C LEU A 36 -0.49 -41.22 15.70
N ALA A 37 -1.81 -41.20 15.59
CA ALA A 37 -2.64 -42.29 16.08
C ALA A 37 -2.35 -43.63 15.36
N SER A 38 -2.10 -43.56 14.04
CA SER A 38 -1.67 -44.74 13.26
C SER A 38 -0.30 -45.25 13.69
N ALA A 39 0.69 -44.38 13.85
CA ALA A 39 2.04 -44.76 14.29
C ALA A 39 2.03 -45.40 15.70
N LYS A 40 1.24 -44.86 16.63
CA LYS A 40 1.09 -45.44 17.98
C LYS A 40 0.47 -46.84 17.92
N ARG A 41 -0.61 -47.03 17.17
CA ARG A 41 -1.24 -48.36 16.98
C ARG A 41 -0.29 -49.37 16.32
N ASN A 42 0.43 -48.97 15.29
CA ASN A 42 1.40 -49.84 14.62
C ASN A 42 2.56 -50.22 15.52
N PHE A 43 3.03 -49.35 16.41
CA PHE A 43 4.02 -49.66 17.43
C PHE A 43 3.47 -50.65 18.46
N GLU A 44 2.23 -50.48 18.96
CA GLU A 44 1.59 -51.39 19.93
C GLU A 44 1.44 -52.81 19.39
N VAL A 45 1.15 -52.97 18.09
CA VAL A 45 1.07 -54.31 17.44
C VAL A 45 2.41 -54.81 16.90
N GLY A 46 3.51 -54.05 17.08
CA GLY A 46 4.87 -54.46 16.71
C GLY A 46 5.21 -54.33 15.23
N THR A 47 4.41 -53.57 14.43
CA THR A 47 4.63 -53.37 12.99
C THR A 47 5.37 -52.05 12.68
N SER A 48 5.66 -51.21 13.69
CA SER A 48 6.39 -49.93 13.54
C SER A 48 7.35 -49.75 14.72
N THR A 49 8.28 -48.79 14.59
CA THR A 49 9.29 -48.52 15.63
C THR A 49 8.79 -47.48 16.64
N VAL A 50 9.41 -47.44 17.82
CA VAL A 50 9.16 -46.35 18.79
C VAL A 50 9.57 -45.00 18.22
N THR A 51 10.57 -44.96 17.32
CA THR A 51 11.05 -43.78 16.65
C THR A 51 9.94 -43.14 15.80
N ASP A 52 9.20 -43.94 15.01
CA ASP A 52 8.08 -43.47 14.20
C ASP A 52 7.03 -42.75 15.04
N SER A 53 6.69 -43.33 16.20
CA SER A 53 5.74 -42.73 17.15
C SER A 53 6.24 -41.42 17.76
N ARG A 54 7.56 -41.36 18.08
CA ARG A 54 8.18 -40.15 18.65
C ARG A 54 8.30 -39.02 17.62
N GLU A 55 8.64 -39.34 16.37
CA GLU A 55 8.68 -38.37 15.26
C GLU A 55 7.30 -37.81 14.97
N ALA A 56 6.26 -38.66 14.92
CA ALA A 56 4.91 -38.20 14.73
C ALA A 56 4.45 -37.31 15.90
N GLN A 57 4.81 -37.65 17.15
CA GLN A 57 4.50 -36.80 18.30
C GLN A 57 5.20 -35.44 18.20
N ALA A 58 6.49 -35.41 17.88
CA ALA A 58 7.24 -34.16 17.73
C ALA A 58 6.64 -33.29 16.61
N ARG A 59 6.21 -33.87 15.51
CA ARG A 59 5.54 -33.15 14.41
C ARG A 59 4.20 -32.58 14.85
N TYR A 60 3.41 -33.34 15.60
CA TYR A 60 2.13 -32.90 16.14
C TYR A 60 2.29 -31.70 17.09
N ASP A 61 3.25 -31.78 18.01
CA ASP A 61 3.53 -30.70 18.96
C ASP A 61 4.01 -29.43 18.24
N LEU A 62 4.81 -29.58 17.17
CA LEU A 62 5.23 -28.45 16.30
C LEU A 62 4.03 -27.79 15.62
N VAL A 63 3.08 -28.59 15.10
CA VAL A 63 1.90 -28.01 14.42
C VAL A 63 0.97 -27.31 15.40
N ILE A 64 0.86 -27.77 16.67
CA ILE A 64 0.14 -27.04 17.73
C ILE A 64 0.78 -25.67 17.96
N ALA A 65 2.11 -25.58 18.02
CA ALA A 65 2.80 -24.30 18.17
C ALA A 65 2.53 -23.36 16.95
N GLN A 66 2.49 -23.92 15.74
CA GLN A 66 2.14 -23.16 14.52
C GLN A 66 0.68 -22.68 14.54
N GLU A 67 -0.25 -23.48 15.05
CA GLU A 67 -1.67 -23.09 15.20
C GLU A 67 -1.82 -21.90 16.16
N ILE A 68 -1.18 -21.97 17.33
CA ILE A 68 -1.19 -20.86 18.30
C ILE A 68 -0.64 -19.57 17.68
N ALA A 69 0.45 -19.68 16.92
CA ALA A 69 1.05 -18.54 16.23
C ALA A 69 0.12 -17.97 15.15
N ALA A 70 -0.54 -18.83 14.35
CA ALA A 70 -1.48 -18.43 13.29
C ALA A 70 -2.75 -17.80 13.87
N GLU A 71 -3.28 -18.30 15.00
CA GLU A 71 -4.41 -17.69 15.70
C GLU A 71 -4.08 -16.29 16.20
N ASN A 72 -2.89 -16.11 16.76
CA ASN A 72 -2.45 -14.79 17.22
C ASN A 72 -2.24 -13.82 16.05
N ASP A 73 -1.60 -14.26 14.94
CA ASP A 73 -1.42 -13.43 13.75
C ASP A 73 -2.77 -12.99 13.17
N LEU A 74 -3.73 -13.91 13.03
CA LEU A 74 -5.08 -13.57 12.57
C LEU A 74 -5.74 -12.52 13.47
N ARG A 75 -5.59 -12.64 14.79
CA ARG A 75 -6.14 -11.68 15.75
C ARG A 75 -5.52 -10.29 15.57
N VAL A 76 -4.20 -10.23 15.43
CA VAL A 76 -3.48 -8.96 15.22
C VAL A 76 -3.88 -8.31 13.89
N LYS A 77 -3.99 -9.09 12.80
CA LYS A 77 -4.42 -8.58 11.49
C LYS A 77 -5.84 -8.06 11.50
N LYS A 78 -6.76 -8.74 12.20
CA LYS A 78 -8.15 -8.25 12.39
C LYS A 78 -8.18 -6.92 13.14
N LEU A 79 -7.42 -6.79 14.23
CA LEU A 79 -7.34 -5.52 14.98
C LEU A 79 -6.80 -4.38 14.12
N ALA A 80 -5.80 -4.66 13.28
CA ALA A 80 -5.25 -3.66 12.37
C ALA A 80 -6.26 -3.22 11.30
N LEU A 81 -7.06 -4.15 10.76
CA LEU A 81 -8.15 -3.83 9.84
C LEU A 81 -9.24 -3.02 10.53
N ASP A 82 -9.69 -3.44 11.71
CA ASP A 82 -10.71 -2.75 12.51
C ASP A 82 -10.31 -1.30 12.80
N GLN A 83 -9.06 -1.08 13.20
CA GLN A 83 -8.51 0.26 13.43
C GLN A 83 -8.50 1.11 12.16
N LEU A 84 -8.16 0.52 11.02
CA LEU A 84 -8.06 1.24 9.75
C LEU A 84 -9.43 1.63 9.19
N VAL A 85 -10.43 0.74 9.34
CA VAL A 85 -11.79 0.94 8.80
C VAL A 85 -12.70 1.68 9.79
N GLY A 86 -12.34 1.70 11.08
CA GLY A 86 -13.16 2.31 12.15
C GLY A 86 -14.39 1.48 12.53
N VAL A 87 -14.39 0.17 12.24
CA VAL A 87 -15.46 -0.78 12.54
C VAL A 87 -14.90 -1.87 13.44
N THR A 88 -15.61 -2.22 14.50
CA THR A 88 -15.22 -3.32 15.39
C THR A 88 -15.68 -4.67 14.84
N ASN A 89 -14.79 -5.67 14.85
CA ASN A 89 -15.05 -7.04 14.43
C ASN A 89 -15.44 -7.18 12.95
N ALA A 90 -14.70 -6.52 12.07
CA ALA A 90 -14.86 -6.68 10.63
C ALA A 90 -14.69 -8.15 10.22
N GLN A 91 -15.60 -8.66 9.39
CA GLN A 91 -15.60 -10.03 8.87
C GLN A 91 -15.30 -10.01 7.37
N PRO A 92 -14.02 -10.08 6.94
CA PRO A 92 -13.68 -10.13 5.53
C PRO A 92 -14.27 -11.37 4.86
N VAL A 93 -14.85 -11.18 3.69
CA VAL A 93 -15.39 -12.25 2.86
C VAL A 93 -14.25 -12.89 2.06
N PRO A 94 -14.09 -14.22 2.03
CA PRO A 94 -13.04 -14.89 1.29
C PRO A 94 -13.25 -14.77 -0.22
N LEU A 95 -12.20 -15.07 -1.01
CA LEU A 95 -12.29 -15.16 -2.46
C LEU A 95 -13.16 -16.37 -2.90
N ALA A 96 -13.94 -16.18 -3.96
CA ALA A 96 -14.67 -17.28 -4.59
C ALA A 96 -13.70 -18.26 -5.26
N GLN A 97 -13.96 -19.55 -5.13
CA GLN A 97 -13.16 -20.59 -5.80
C GLN A 97 -13.88 -21.07 -7.07
N PRO A 98 -13.18 -21.25 -8.22
CA PRO A 98 -11.76 -20.91 -8.50
C PRO A 98 -11.55 -19.39 -8.59
N VAL A 99 -10.38 -18.90 -8.19
CA VAL A 99 -10.06 -17.46 -8.24
C VAL A 99 -9.60 -17.08 -9.64
N PRO A 100 -10.39 -16.37 -10.45
CA PRO A 100 -9.93 -15.87 -11.75
C PRO A 100 -9.02 -14.66 -11.50
N LEU A 101 -7.71 -14.82 -11.70
CA LEU A 101 -6.77 -13.70 -11.57
C LEU A 101 -6.93 -12.74 -12.74
N PRO A 102 -7.04 -11.42 -12.50
CA PRO A 102 -7.15 -10.42 -13.54
C PRO A 102 -5.86 -10.38 -14.38
N ARG A 103 -6.01 -10.37 -15.72
CA ARG A 103 -4.87 -10.13 -16.61
C ARG A 103 -4.52 -8.65 -16.61
N ILE A 104 -3.20 -8.36 -16.80
CA ILE A 104 -2.75 -6.99 -17.01
C ILE A 104 -3.13 -6.57 -18.43
N GLU A 105 -4.05 -5.63 -18.54
CA GLU A 105 -4.45 -5.08 -19.83
C GLU A 105 -4.32 -3.54 -19.79
N PRO A 106 -3.55 -2.98 -20.75
CA PRO A 106 -2.74 -3.62 -21.78
C PRO A 106 -1.46 -4.28 -21.24
N ALA A 107 -1.02 -5.37 -21.89
CA ALA A 107 0.19 -6.11 -21.50
C ALA A 107 1.50 -5.43 -21.98
N ASN A 108 1.52 -4.12 -22.03
CA ASN A 108 2.64 -3.30 -22.48
C ASN A 108 3.09 -2.37 -21.34
N VAL A 109 4.31 -2.54 -20.86
CA VAL A 109 4.86 -1.75 -19.76
C VAL A 109 5.02 -0.26 -20.11
N ASP A 110 5.34 0.05 -21.37
CA ASP A 110 5.56 1.44 -21.77
C ASP A 110 4.25 2.24 -21.77
N TYR A 111 3.12 1.61 -22.11
CA TYR A 111 1.80 2.23 -21.96
C TYR A 111 1.54 2.67 -20.51
N TRP A 112 1.85 1.81 -19.54
CA TRP A 112 1.68 2.13 -18.12
C TRP A 112 2.61 3.24 -17.66
N VAL A 113 3.86 3.25 -18.15
CA VAL A 113 4.85 4.30 -17.84
C VAL A 113 4.41 5.65 -18.41
N GLU A 114 3.95 5.71 -19.66
CA GLU A 114 3.47 6.96 -20.25
C GLU A 114 2.20 7.48 -19.54
N THR A 115 1.27 6.58 -19.23
CA THR A 115 0.09 6.92 -18.42
C THR A 115 0.50 7.49 -17.06
N ALA A 116 1.46 6.86 -16.39
CA ALA A 116 1.96 7.30 -15.09
C ALA A 116 2.60 8.70 -15.16
N ARG A 117 3.42 8.96 -16.19
CA ARG A 117 4.04 10.28 -16.40
C ARG A 117 3.00 11.40 -16.61
N ALA A 118 1.88 11.06 -17.25
CA ALA A 118 0.82 12.02 -17.54
C ALA A 118 -0.15 12.23 -16.36
N GLN A 119 -0.48 11.16 -15.61
CA GLN A 119 -1.62 11.17 -14.68
C GLN A 119 -1.23 11.11 -13.20
N GLN A 120 -0.02 10.64 -12.88
CA GLN A 120 0.38 10.44 -11.49
C GLN A 120 0.43 11.78 -10.72
N PRO A 121 -0.27 11.90 -9.57
CA PRO A 121 -0.40 13.16 -8.86
C PRO A 121 0.92 13.81 -8.43
N GLY A 122 1.95 13.01 -8.06
CA GLY A 122 3.26 13.53 -7.67
C GLY A 122 4.03 14.19 -8.82
N VAL A 123 3.87 13.68 -10.06
CA VAL A 123 4.46 14.32 -11.25
C VAL A 123 3.73 15.64 -11.54
N ARG A 124 2.40 15.66 -11.44
CA ARG A 124 1.62 16.89 -11.60
C ARG A 124 1.96 17.93 -10.54
N GLN A 125 2.15 17.52 -9.31
CA GLN A 125 2.59 18.39 -8.22
C GLN A 125 3.96 19.02 -8.51
N ALA A 126 4.94 18.22 -8.97
CA ALA A 126 6.26 18.73 -9.34
C ALA A 126 6.21 19.67 -10.56
N ALA A 127 5.33 19.40 -11.54
CA ALA A 127 5.13 20.30 -12.68
C ALA A 127 4.54 21.64 -12.24
N ILE A 128 3.55 21.66 -11.37
CA ILE A 128 2.97 22.91 -10.81
C ILE A 128 4.04 23.66 -9.98
N ALA A 129 4.88 22.94 -9.22
CA ALA A 129 5.95 23.58 -8.46
C ALA A 129 6.98 24.27 -9.39
N LEU A 130 7.28 23.68 -10.55
CA LEU A 130 8.11 24.32 -11.57
C LEU A 130 7.43 25.58 -12.13
N ASP A 131 6.14 25.52 -12.45
CA ASP A 131 5.41 26.68 -12.93
C ASP A 131 5.39 27.83 -11.90
N ILE A 132 5.24 27.51 -10.62
CA ILE A 132 5.35 28.49 -9.53
C ILE A 132 6.76 29.11 -9.51
N ALA A 133 7.82 28.29 -9.61
CA ALA A 133 9.20 28.79 -9.61
C ALA A 133 9.45 29.74 -10.79
N ARG A 134 8.93 29.44 -11.99
CA ARG A 134 8.98 30.31 -13.18
C ARG A 134 8.28 31.64 -12.95
N LEU A 135 7.09 31.62 -12.35
CA LEU A 135 6.35 32.84 -12.03
C LEU A 135 7.07 33.69 -10.97
N GLU A 136 7.73 33.06 -9.99
CA GLU A 136 8.56 33.77 -9.00
C GLU A 136 9.80 34.42 -9.64
N THR A 137 10.40 33.78 -10.67
CA THR A 137 11.49 34.37 -11.46
C THR A 137 10.97 35.60 -12.21
N GLN A 138 9.86 35.50 -12.93
CA GLN A 138 9.24 36.62 -13.61
C GLN A 138 8.88 37.76 -12.67
N LYS A 139 8.36 37.46 -11.48
CA LYS A 139 8.07 38.47 -10.44
C LYS A 139 9.35 39.13 -9.94
N ALA A 140 10.44 38.40 -9.73
CA ALA A 140 11.71 38.97 -9.33
C ALA A 140 12.27 39.94 -10.40
N GLU A 141 12.13 39.62 -11.70
CA GLU A 141 12.53 40.47 -12.82
C GLU A 141 11.74 41.79 -12.84
N THR A 142 10.50 41.81 -12.36
CA THR A 142 9.73 43.06 -12.26
C THR A 142 10.18 43.99 -11.12
N GLY A 143 11.10 43.58 -10.27
CA GLY A 143 11.57 44.35 -9.12
C GLY A 143 12.24 45.71 -9.45
N HIS A 144 12.57 45.94 -10.75
CA HIS A 144 13.06 47.26 -11.25
C HIS A 144 11.93 48.14 -11.80
N ARG A 145 10.68 47.62 -11.90
CA ARG A 145 9.56 48.38 -12.45
C ARG A 145 8.90 49.25 -11.40
N PRO A 146 8.31 50.40 -11.82
CA PRO A 146 7.55 51.24 -10.91
C PRO A 146 6.28 50.52 -10.41
N THR A 147 5.95 50.67 -9.14
CA THR A 147 4.65 50.29 -8.58
C THR A 147 3.75 51.52 -8.41
N VAL A 148 2.46 51.34 -8.67
CA VAL A 148 1.42 52.35 -8.46
C VAL A 148 0.40 51.81 -7.50
N ASP A 149 0.30 52.43 -6.33
CA ASP A 149 -0.64 52.03 -5.28
C ASP A 149 -1.71 53.09 -5.09
N LEU A 150 -2.98 52.67 -5.10
CA LEU A 150 -4.11 53.51 -4.68
C LEU A 150 -4.35 53.28 -3.17
N GLN A 151 -4.30 54.35 -2.41
CA GLN A 151 -4.51 54.35 -0.96
C GLN A 151 -5.77 55.12 -0.62
N ALA A 152 -6.66 54.54 0.15
CA ALA A 152 -7.83 55.21 0.75
C ALA A 152 -7.85 54.95 2.24
N GLY A 153 -8.01 55.96 3.03
CA GLY A 153 -8.04 55.87 4.48
C GLY A 153 -9.11 56.76 5.10
N TYR A 154 -9.76 56.27 6.13
CA TYR A 154 -10.64 57.07 6.99
C TYR A 154 -10.22 56.89 8.45
N ASN A 155 -9.76 57.98 9.08
CA ASN A 155 -9.26 57.93 10.45
C ASN A 155 -10.14 58.84 11.34
N ILE A 156 -10.54 58.31 12.50
CA ILE A 156 -11.27 59.05 13.50
C ILE A 156 -10.38 59.11 14.75
N THR A 157 -9.94 60.32 15.08
CA THR A 157 -9.16 60.58 16.31
C THR A 157 -10.04 61.31 17.29
N ARG A 158 -10.14 60.80 18.52
CA ARG A 158 -10.85 61.44 19.65
C ARG A 158 -9.85 61.73 20.78
N ASN A 159 -9.80 62.99 21.20
CA ASN A 159 -8.95 63.44 22.30
C ASN A 159 -9.85 64.04 23.39
N PRO A 160 -10.38 63.19 24.33
CA PRO A 160 -11.33 63.65 25.34
C PRO A 160 -10.73 64.62 26.35
N ASN A 161 -9.41 64.58 26.57
CA ASN A 161 -8.68 65.46 27.51
C ASN A 161 -7.85 66.55 26.80
N GLY A 162 -8.09 66.77 25.51
CA GLY A 162 -7.30 67.64 24.68
C GLY A 162 -6.03 67.07 24.12
N THR A 163 -5.23 67.91 23.44
CA THR A 163 -3.90 67.57 22.89
C THR A 163 -2.81 68.29 23.69
N LEU A 164 -1.55 67.97 23.45
CA LEU A 164 -0.40 68.66 24.11
C LEU A 164 -0.41 70.19 23.85
N THR A 165 -1.00 70.64 22.70
CA THR A 165 -1.08 72.03 22.31
C THR A 165 -2.38 72.72 22.76
N ALA A 166 -3.42 71.94 23.14
CA ALA A 166 -4.72 72.44 23.64
C ALA A 166 -5.23 71.50 24.76
N PRO A 167 -4.63 71.60 26.01
CA PRO A 167 -5.05 70.79 27.14
C PRO A 167 -6.48 71.14 27.58
N GLY A 168 -7.31 70.11 27.89
CA GLY A 168 -8.69 70.30 28.35
C GLY A 168 -9.74 70.55 27.25
N VAL A 169 -9.37 70.69 26.01
CA VAL A 169 -10.31 70.86 24.86
C VAL A 169 -10.66 69.50 24.25
N ASN A 170 -11.89 69.04 24.48
CA ASN A 170 -12.36 67.80 23.86
C ASN A 170 -12.46 68.00 22.35
N SER A 171 -11.73 67.18 21.58
CA SER A 171 -11.74 67.28 20.13
C SER A 171 -11.97 65.94 19.49
N ARG A 172 -12.71 65.95 18.37
CA ARG A 172 -12.88 64.77 17.47
C ARG A 172 -12.54 65.24 16.06
N THR A 173 -11.54 64.55 15.49
CA THR A 173 -11.07 64.79 14.15
C THR A 173 -11.42 63.63 13.27
N ASN A 174 -12.12 63.81 12.17
CA ASN A 174 -12.39 62.84 11.14
C ASN A 174 -11.60 63.25 9.91
N VAL A 175 -10.72 62.38 9.46
CA VAL A 175 -9.90 62.60 8.26
C VAL A 175 -10.21 61.50 7.23
N ALA A 176 -10.70 61.90 6.11
CA ALA A 176 -10.77 61.04 4.92
C ALA A 176 -9.62 61.40 3.97
N SER A 177 -8.87 60.42 3.54
CA SER A 177 -7.78 60.62 2.58
C SER A 177 -7.90 59.61 1.43
N ILE A 178 -7.61 60.08 0.24
CA ILE A 178 -7.41 59.25 -0.96
C ILE A 178 -6.14 59.75 -1.62
N GLY A 179 -5.31 58.84 -2.04
CA GLY A 179 -4.02 59.16 -2.66
C GLY A 179 -3.54 58.07 -3.61
N VAL A 180 -2.69 58.46 -4.54
CA VAL A 180 -1.95 57.56 -5.44
C VAL A 180 -0.48 57.73 -5.12
N ALA A 181 0.20 56.57 -4.79
CA ALA A 181 1.63 56.54 -4.55
C ALA A 181 2.32 55.81 -5.70
N LEU A 182 3.30 56.47 -6.35
CA LEU A 182 4.20 55.89 -7.34
C LEU A 182 5.53 55.64 -6.67
N ASN A 183 5.98 54.37 -6.64
CA ASN A 183 7.30 54.00 -6.12
C ASN A 183 8.15 53.42 -7.22
N LEU A 184 9.32 54.01 -7.50
CA LEU A 184 10.31 53.56 -8.48
C LEU A 184 11.65 53.38 -7.77
N PRO A 185 12.17 52.14 -7.59
CA PRO A 185 13.47 51.91 -7.02
C PRO A 185 14.58 52.28 -8.04
N LEU A 186 15.27 53.38 -7.83
CA LEU A 186 16.36 53.83 -8.72
C LEU A 186 17.65 53.01 -8.49
N PHE A 187 17.93 52.65 -7.23
CA PHE A 187 19.07 51.83 -6.84
C PHE A 187 18.73 51.05 -5.56
N ALA A 188 18.87 49.73 -5.60
CA ALA A 188 18.59 48.81 -4.51
C ALA A 188 19.84 47.98 -4.06
N GLY A 189 21.07 48.51 -4.29
CA GLY A 189 22.28 47.80 -3.86
C GLY A 189 22.46 46.40 -4.45
N PHE A 190 22.06 46.16 -5.70
CA PHE A 190 22.05 44.87 -6.39
C PHE A 190 21.07 43.83 -5.81
N ALA A 191 20.16 44.21 -4.86
CA ALA A 191 19.24 43.30 -4.27
C ALA A 191 18.32 42.59 -5.29
N VAL A 192 17.80 43.33 -6.28
CA VAL A 192 16.97 42.78 -7.35
C VAL A 192 17.73 41.77 -8.22
N GLN A 193 18.96 42.11 -8.64
CA GLN A 193 19.79 41.18 -9.44
C GLN A 193 20.12 39.90 -8.68
N ASN A 194 20.42 39.99 -7.37
CA ASN A 194 20.70 38.83 -6.56
C ASN A 194 19.40 38.00 -6.32
N ARG A 195 18.28 38.65 -6.20
CA ARG A 195 16.96 37.95 -6.09
C ARG A 195 16.62 37.20 -7.38
N VAL A 196 16.90 37.81 -8.58
CA VAL A 196 16.69 37.11 -9.87
C VAL A 196 17.65 35.91 -10.00
N LYS A 197 18.92 36.03 -9.59
CA LYS A 197 19.84 34.88 -9.58
C LYS A 197 19.39 33.76 -8.65
N GLU A 198 18.90 34.13 -7.48
CA GLU A 198 18.33 33.17 -6.51
C GLU A 198 17.13 32.42 -7.11
N THR A 199 16.15 33.15 -7.67
CA THR A 199 14.94 32.53 -8.27
C THR A 199 15.29 31.66 -9.48
N LEU A 200 16.25 32.03 -10.33
CA LEU A 200 16.75 31.19 -11.43
C LEU A 200 17.37 29.88 -10.92
N ALA A 201 18.13 29.93 -9.83
CA ALA A 201 18.66 28.71 -9.22
C ALA A 201 17.55 27.81 -8.65
N LEU A 202 16.50 28.42 -8.04
CA LEU A 202 15.32 27.68 -7.56
C LEU A 202 14.50 27.08 -8.71
N GLU A 203 14.38 27.77 -9.85
CA GLU A 203 13.76 27.24 -11.07
C GLU A 203 14.52 26.02 -11.60
N THR A 204 15.85 26.11 -11.73
CA THR A 204 16.71 24.98 -12.13
C THR A 204 16.54 23.79 -11.17
N LYS A 205 16.44 24.07 -9.86
CA LYS A 205 16.15 23.03 -8.86
C LYS A 205 14.80 22.38 -9.12
N ALA A 206 13.74 23.16 -9.35
CA ALA A 206 12.40 22.64 -9.60
C ALA A 206 12.32 21.81 -10.91
N GLU A 207 13.10 22.16 -11.94
CA GLU A 207 13.24 21.35 -13.16
C GLU A 207 13.88 19.98 -12.86
N ALA A 208 14.95 19.96 -12.07
CA ALA A 208 15.60 18.73 -11.65
C ALA A 208 14.68 17.85 -10.77
N ASP A 209 13.90 18.49 -9.88
CA ASP A 209 12.93 17.81 -9.03
C ASP A 209 11.80 17.16 -9.87
N LEU A 210 11.28 17.86 -10.91
CA LEU A 210 10.30 17.30 -11.84
C LEU A 210 10.85 16.10 -12.62
N GLU A 211 12.07 16.20 -13.12
CA GLU A 211 12.68 15.08 -13.85
C GLU A 211 12.94 13.88 -12.92
N THR A 212 13.32 14.13 -11.68
CA THR A 212 13.45 13.11 -10.64
C THR A 212 12.12 12.43 -10.36
N ALA A 213 11.05 13.22 -10.21
CA ALA A 213 9.69 12.67 -10.01
C ALA A 213 9.26 11.78 -11.18
N ARG A 214 9.51 12.20 -12.43
CA ARG A 214 9.21 11.41 -13.64
C ARG A 214 9.97 10.08 -13.68
N ARG A 215 11.25 10.09 -13.32
CA ARG A 215 12.08 8.87 -13.29
C ARG A 215 11.64 7.93 -12.20
N ASN A 216 11.36 8.43 -11.00
CA ASN A 216 10.90 7.62 -9.87
C ASN A 216 9.55 6.95 -10.18
N VAL A 217 8.61 7.68 -10.76
CA VAL A 217 7.30 7.14 -11.15
C VAL A 217 7.45 6.09 -12.26
N ALA A 218 8.30 6.34 -13.26
CA ALA A 218 8.57 5.34 -14.31
C ALA A 218 9.16 4.04 -13.74
N GLN A 219 10.10 4.16 -12.80
CA GLN A 219 10.70 3.01 -12.12
C GLN A 219 9.66 2.26 -11.28
N ALA A 220 8.88 2.96 -10.45
CA ALA A 220 7.85 2.37 -9.61
C ALA A 220 6.79 1.63 -10.44
N THR A 221 6.37 2.22 -11.57
CA THR A 221 5.39 1.61 -12.49
C THR A 221 5.95 0.36 -13.14
N ARG A 222 7.20 0.37 -13.64
CA ARG A 222 7.85 -0.82 -14.20
C ARG A 222 7.98 -1.93 -13.15
N SER A 223 8.43 -1.58 -11.95
CA SER A 223 8.57 -2.54 -10.84
C SER A 223 7.22 -3.17 -10.48
N ALA A 224 6.15 -2.38 -10.40
CA ALA A 224 4.80 -2.88 -10.13
C ALA A 224 4.30 -3.78 -11.26
N PHE A 225 4.50 -3.40 -12.52
CA PHE A 225 4.11 -4.19 -13.69
C PHE A 225 4.78 -5.57 -13.71
N PHE A 226 6.11 -5.60 -13.59
CA PHE A 226 6.87 -6.86 -13.56
C PHE A 226 6.56 -7.68 -12.31
N GLY A 227 6.26 -7.02 -11.18
CA GLY A 227 5.81 -7.68 -9.95
C GLY A 227 4.50 -8.45 -10.16
N VAL A 228 3.51 -7.85 -10.83
CA VAL A 228 2.24 -8.56 -11.15
C VAL A 228 2.47 -9.68 -12.16
N GLN A 229 3.25 -9.43 -13.22
CA GLN A 229 3.56 -10.44 -14.23
C GLN A 229 4.28 -11.66 -13.63
N SER A 230 5.29 -11.42 -12.81
CA SER A 230 6.02 -12.47 -12.08
C SER A 230 5.09 -13.21 -11.10
N GLY A 231 4.23 -12.46 -10.38
CA GLY A 231 3.26 -13.05 -9.45
C GLY A 231 2.26 -13.97 -10.14
N GLN A 232 1.78 -13.62 -11.34
CA GLN A 232 0.91 -14.51 -12.12
C GLN A 232 1.62 -15.81 -12.53
N GLY A 233 2.88 -15.73 -12.96
CA GLY A 233 3.69 -16.93 -13.25
C GLY A 233 3.93 -17.77 -11.98
N GLN A 234 4.16 -17.12 -10.84
CA GLN A 234 4.31 -17.81 -9.54
C GLN A 234 3.03 -18.56 -9.15
N VAL A 235 1.85 -17.95 -9.31
CA VAL A 235 0.58 -18.64 -9.02
C VAL A 235 0.41 -19.88 -9.89
N GLN A 236 0.67 -19.80 -11.21
CA GLN A 236 0.60 -20.96 -12.10
C GLN A 236 1.55 -22.08 -11.68
N ALA A 237 2.79 -21.73 -11.30
CA ALA A 237 3.76 -22.70 -10.82
C ALA A 237 3.33 -23.35 -9.49
N LEU A 238 2.75 -22.56 -8.56
CA LEU A 238 2.27 -23.06 -7.28
C LEU A 238 1.00 -23.92 -7.43
N GLU A 239 0.13 -23.65 -8.39
CA GLU A 239 -1.02 -24.52 -8.71
C GLU A 239 -0.55 -25.90 -9.22
N ALA A 240 0.45 -25.93 -10.09
CA ALA A 240 1.07 -27.19 -10.52
C ALA A 240 1.80 -27.89 -9.37
N ALA A 241 2.48 -27.14 -8.50
CA ALA A 241 3.16 -27.68 -7.32
C ALA A 241 2.17 -28.25 -6.29
N GLU A 242 1.01 -27.61 -6.09
CA GLU A 242 -0.06 -28.14 -5.23
C GLU A 242 -0.56 -29.49 -5.73
N ALA A 243 -0.89 -29.59 -7.02
CA ALA A 243 -1.35 -30.85 -7.63
C ALA A 243 -0.29 -31.97 -7.52
N SER A 244 0.97 -31.66 -7.78
CA SER A 244 2.09 -32.59 -7.65
C SER A 244 2.32 -33.01 -6.19
N SER A 245 2.25 -32.07 -5.25
CA SER A 245 2.42 -32.36 -3.82
C SER A 245 1.27 -33.20 -3.27
N GLN A 246 0.04 -32.99 -3.75
CA GLN A 246 -1.10 -33.83 -3.40
C GLN A 246 -0.88 -35.27 -3.88
N THR A 247 -0.47 -35.45 -5.15
CA THR A 247 -0.19 -36.78 -5.72
C THR A 247 0.96 -37.47 -4.97
N ALA A 248 2.01 -36.73 -4.61
CA ALA A 248 3.13 -37.25 -3.83
C ALA A 248 2.70 -37.70 -2.41
N LEU A 249 1.83 -36.92 -1.75
CA LEU A 249 1.27 -37.30 -0.46
C LEU A 249 0.46 -38.60 -0.57
N ASP A 250 -0.41 -38.73 -1.58
CA ASP A 250 -1.25 -39.91 -1.76
C ASP A 250 -0.40 -41.15 -2.05
N ALA A 251 0.66 -41.03 -2.88
CA ALA A 251 1.63 -42.08 -3.15
C ALA A 251 2.40 -42.50 -1.88
N ASN A 252 2.85 -41.54 -1.07
CA ASN A 252 3.55 -41.82 0.20
C ASN A 252 2.63 -42.50 1.21
N LYS A 253 1.35 -42.07 1.31
CA LYS A 253 0.36 -42.73 2.17
C LYS A 253 0.15 -44.20 1.76
N LEU A 254 -0.05 -44.45 0.45
CA LEU A 254 -0.19 -45.81 -0.06
C LEU A 254 1.08 -46.63 0.18
N GLY A 255 2.26 -46.07 -0.12
CA GLY A 255 3.55 -46.74 0.12
C GLY A 255 3.79 -47.09 1.59
N TYR A 256 3.33 -46.22 2.52
CA TYR A 256 3.37 -46.51 3.96
C TYR A 256 2.43 -47.67 4.34
N GLN A 257 1.21 -47.72 3.77
CA GLN A 257 0.25 -48.79 4.04
C GLN A 257 0.76 -50.15 3.57
N VAL A 258 1.49 -50.22 2.46
CA VAL A 258 2.06 -51.48 1.93
C VAL A 258 3.47 -51.76 2.45
N GLY A 259 4.02 -50.92 3.34
CA GLY A 259 5.32 -51.15 4.01
C GLY A 259 6.56 -50.80 3.19
N VAL A 260 6.44 -50.10 2.04
CA VAL A 260 7.58 -49.69 1.19
C VAL A 260 8.01 -48.23 1.46
N ARG A 261 7.28 -47.49 2.27
CA ARG A 261 7.62 -46.16 2.76
C ARG A 261 7.54 -46.11 4.28
N ILE A 262 8.26 -45.18 4.87
CA ILE A 262 8.29 -44.95 6.33
C ILE A 262 7.40 -43.79 6.73
N ASN A 263 7.04 -43.72 8.00
CA ASN A 263 6.13 -42.71 8.53
C ASN A 263 6.57 -41.26 8.25
N ILE A 264 7.86 -40.99 8.37
CA ILE A 264 8.43 -39.65 8.16
C ILE A 264 8.25 -39.16 6.72
N ASP A 265 8.22 -40.05 5.71
CA ASP A 265 7.96 -39.67 4.31
C ASP A 265 6.55 -39.10 4.15
N VAL A 266 5.56 -39.71 4.82
CA VAL A 266 4.17 -39.21 4.83
C VAL A 266 4.09 -37.87 5.53
N LEU A 267 4.71 -37.72 6.69
CA LEU A 267 4.72 -36.45 7.45
C LEU A 267 5.40 -35.31 6.68
N ASN A 268 6.48 -35.60 5.96
CA ASN A 268 7.16 -34.62 5.13
C ASN A 268 6.31 -34.23 3.91
N ALA A 269 5.69 -35.20 3.24
CA ALA A 269 4.79 -34.92 2.13
C ALA A 269 3.56 -34.10 2.55
N GLN A 270 2.98 -34.38 3.74
CA GLN A 270 1.92 -33.56 4.34
C GLN A 270 2.39 -32.12 4.58
N SER A 271 3.55 -31.96 5.21
CA SER A 271 4.11 -30.65 5.49
C SER A 271 4.34 -29.84 4.20
N GLN A 272 4.88 -30.47 3.16
CA GLN A 272 5.11 -29.85 1.85
C GLN A 272 3.80 -29.41 1.20
N LEU A 273 2.78 -30.25 1.19
CA LEU A 273 1.47 -29.91 0.61
C LEU A 273 0.86 -28.70 1.30
N TYR A 274 0.79 -28.69 2.64
CA TYR A 274 0.18 -27.58 3.37
C TYR A 274 1.01 -26.29 3.27
N GLN A 275 2.33 -26.39 3.16
CA GLN A 275 3.18 -25.24 2.85
C GLN A 275 2.84 -24.68 1.46
N THR A 276 2.78 -25.54 0.44
CA THR A 276 2.44 -25.12 -0.94
C THR A 276 1.05 -24.47 -1.01
N LYS A 277 0.06 -24.98 -0.28
CA LYS A 277 -1.28 -24.37 -0.18
C LYS A 277 -1.25 -22.96 0.42
N ARG A 278 -0.46 -22.75 1.49
CA ARG A 278 -0.28 -21.42 2.09
C ARG A 278 0.38 -20.46 1.11
N ASP A 279 1.46 -20.91 0.45
CA ASP A 279 2.21 -20.11 -0.50
C ASP A 279 1.36 -19.71 -1.70
N LEU A 280 0.51 -20.62 -2.20
CA LEU A 280 -0.42 -20.37 -3.29
C LEU A 280 -1.49 -19.33 -2.89
N ALA A 281 -2.10 -19.46 -1.71
CA ALA A 281 -3.07 -18.48 -1.22
C ALA A 281 -2.44 -17.08 -1.11
N GLN A 282 -1.25 -16.98 -0.50
CA GLN A 282 -0.52 -15.73 -0.38
C GLN A 282 -0.15 -15.13 -1.75
N ALA A 283 0.30 -15.96 -2.71
CA ALA A 283 0.63 -15.51 -4.06
C ALA A 283 -0.60 -14.93 -4.79
N ARG A 284 -1.77 -15.54 -4.64
CA ARG A 284 -3.03 -15.01 -5.21
C ARG A 284 -3.38 -13.63 -4.65
N TYR A 285 -3.30 -13.44 -3.33
CA TYR A 285 -3.53 -12.12 -2.71
C TYR A 285 -2.49 -11.08 -3.16
N ASN A 286 -1.23 -11.50 -3.29
CA ASN A 286 -0.15 -10.61 -3.76
C ASN A 286 -0.39 -10.14 -5.20
N VAL A 287 -0.91 -10.98 -6.09
CA VAL A 287 -1.27 -10.59 -7.48
C VAL A 287 -2.40 -9.57 -7.48
N LEU A 288 -3.48 -9.81 -6.71
CA LEU A 288 -4.62 -8.89 -6.63
C LEU A 288 -4.17 -7.51 -6.11
N LEU A 289 -3.42 -7.50 -5.02
CA LEU A 289 -2.87 -6.27 -4.46
C LEU A 289 -1.87 -5.59 -5.40
N GLY A 290 -1.02 -6.38 -6.07
CA GLY A 290 -0.07 -5.89 -7.07
C GLY A 290 -0.76 -5.15 -8.21
N THR A 291 -1.93 -5.64 -8.65
CA THR A 291 -2.75 -4.98 -9.67
C THR A 291 -3.24 -3.59 -9.20
N LEU A 292 -3.68 -3.47 -7.95
CA LEU A 292 -4.05 -2.16 -7.38
C LEU A 292 -2.84 -1.23 -7.27
N LYS A 293 -1.70 -1.75 -6.82
CA LYS A 293 -0.44 -0.99 -6.72
C LYS A 293 0.05 -0.51 -8.09
N LEU A 294 -0.10 -1.31 -9.15
CA LEU A 294 0.22 -0.90 -10.51
C LEU A 294 -0.66 0.28 -10.96
N ARG A 295 -1.98 0.22 -10.72
CA ARG A 295 -2.90 1.30 -11.04
C ARG A 295 -2.64 2.56 -10.19
N GLN A 296 -2.25 2.39 -8.93
CA GLN A 296 -1.82 3.49 -8.07
C GLN A 296 -0.54 4.15 -8.62
N ALA A 297 0.46 3.37 -9.00
CA ALA A 297 1.70 3.86 -9.59
C ALA A 297 1.44 4.61 -10.91
N ALA A 298 0.49 4.14 -11.71
CA ALA A 298 0.04 4.81 -12.93
C ALA A 298 -0.86 6.03 -12.67
N GLY A 299 -1.31 6.25 -11.43
CA GLY A 299 -2.21 7.36 -11.08
C GLY A 299 -3.67 7.15 -11.52
N THR A 300 -4.03 5.95 -11.97
CA THR A 300 -5.35 5.60 -12.52
C THR A 300 -6.25 4.83 -11.57
N LEU A 301 -5.78 4.56 -10.33
CA LEU A 301 -6.55 3.79 -9.37
C LEU A 301 -7.85 4.52 -8.97
N GLY A 302 -8.98 3.85 -9.18
CA GLY A 302 -10.32 4.33 -8.85
C GLY A 302 -11.13 3.33 -8.02
N LEU A 303 -12.35 3.73 -7.62
CA LEU A 303 -13.28 2.86 -6.91
C LEU A 303 -13.73 1.67 -7.77
N GLU A 304 -13.81 1.83 -9.07
CA GLU A 304 -14.18 0.76 -10.01
C GLU A 304 -13.20 -0.42 -9.96
N ASP A 305 -11.93 -0.15 -9.70
CA ASP A 305 -10.90 -1.19 -9.59
C ASP A 305 -11.09 -2.01 -8.33
N VAL A 306 -11.48 -1.38 -7.23
CA VAL A 306 -11.84 -2.06 -5.98
C VAL A 306 -13.14 -2.85 -6.17
N GLN A 307 -14.13 -2.33 -6.89
CA GLN A 307 -15.36 -3.05 -7.20
C GLN A 307 -15.11 -4.30 -8.05
N ARG A 308 -14.17 -4.24 -9.01
CA ARG A 308 -13.74 -5.43 -9.77
C ARG A 308 -13.13 -6.50 -8.86
N ILE A 309 -12.35 -6.11 -7.86
CA ILE A 309 -11.83 -7.05 -6.88
C ILE A 309 -12.95 -7.59 -5.99
N ASN A 310 -13.88 -6.75 -5.55
CA ASN A 310 -15.04 -7.17 -4.78
C ASN A 310 -15.90 -8.21 -5.52
N SER A 311 -16.00 -8.14 -6.85
CA SER A 311 -16.71 -9.16 -7.64
C SER A 311 -16.03 -10.54 -7.64
N LEU A 312 -14.78 -10.65 -7.19
CA LEU A 312 -14.06 -11.91 -7.01
C LEU A 312 -14.27 -12.53 -5.63
N LEU A 313 -14.93 -11.81 -4.71
CA LEU A 313 -15.25 -12.34 -3.40
C LEU A 313 -16.41 -13.33 -3.48
N ALA A 314 -16.43 -14.30 -2.57
CA ALA A 314 -17.56 -15.21 -2.47
C ALA A 314 -18.85 -14.43 -2.17
N PRO A 315 -20.03 -14.87 -2.65
CA PRO A 315 -21.28 -14.25 -2.23
C PRO A 315 -21.37 -14.30 -0.70
N ALA A 316 -21.68 -13.15 -0.08
CA ALA A 316 -21.86 -13.11 1.37
C ALA A 316 -22.91 -14.17 1.74
N LYS A 317 -22.57 -15.08 2.66
CA LYS A 317 -23.58 -15.97 3.25
C LYS A 317 -24.61 -15.05 3.89
N GLN A 318 -25.81 -14.99 3.30
CA GLN A 318 -26.93 -14.33 3.96
C GLN A 318 -27.15 -14.99 5.33
N PRO A 319 -27.36 -14.20 6.39
CA PRO A 319 -27.56 -14.70 7.74
C PRO A 319 -28.79 -15.57 7.89
#